data_de61e653b1312f4bc10a097e1e971974
#
_entry.id   de61e653b1312f4bc10a097e1e971974
#
_cell.length_a   1.000
_cell.length_b   1.000
_cell.length_c   1.000
_cell.angle_alpha   90.00
_cell.angle_beta   90.00
_cell.angle_gamma   90.00
#
_symmetry.space_group_name_H-M   'P 1'
#
loop_
_entity.id
_entity.type
_entity.pdbx_description
1 polymer ?
#
loop_
_entity_poly.entity_id
_entity_poly.type
_entity_poly.pdbx_seq_one_letter_code
_entity_poly.pdbx_strand_id
1 'polypeptide(L)'
;AGIGTPVSQRQVRGWIEEVIAAAERIEESMLQVAVDFGATVSDGQMDEFIDNMWEKQREYEDEFLSRSDQEYVDDNADSLSEFSSKVAGKLTPEQRETLRQTARSMRRFDTAWLNERDLWLQSLERHLQRKPGWQQAVMESWTARQATRTVEYRSILDHNLATISAGFAEVLNGMDEKQQAHAFREIAKLRSKLAKLRNQGTPDR
;
A
#
# COMPACT_ATOMS: atom_id res chain seq x y z
N ALA A 1 13.02 21.32 5.44
CA ALA A 1 12.87 22.24 4.33
C ALA A 1 11.85 23.28 4.75
N GLY A 2 12.18 24.59 4.63
CA GLY A 2 11.30 25.69 5.03
C GLY A 2 10.12 25.83 4.09
N ILE A 3 9.00 26.32 4.65
CA ILE A 3 7.82 26.74 3.92
C ILE A 3 8.28 27.86 2.96
N GLY A 4 8.26 27.59 1.66
CA GLY A 4 8.68 28.56 0.65
C GLY A 4 9.30 27.96 -0.60
N THR A 5 9.72 26.70 -0.56
CA THR A 5 10.22 26.00 -1.75
C THR A 5 9.16 25.00 -2.22
N PRO A 6 8.72 25.08 -3.49
CA PRO A 6 7.74 24.13 -4.03
C PRO A 6 8.22 22.69 -3.87
N VAL A 7 7.30 21.82 -3.47
CA VAL A 7 7.55 20.39 -3.36
C VAL A 7 7.54 19.78 -4.76
N SER A 8 8.59 19.07 -5.12
CA SER A 8 8.67 18.42 -6.43
C SER A 8 7.98 17.05 -6.41
N GLN A 9 7.52 16.60 -7.56
CA GLN A 9 7.03 15.24 -7.78
C GLN A 9 8.02 14.18 -7.25
N ARG A 10 9.34 14.36 -7.50
CA ARG A 10 10.38 13.43 -7.03
C ARG A 10 10.42 13.33 -5.50
N GLN A 11 10.25 14.44 -4.79
CA GLN A 11 10.23 14.43 -3.32
C GLN A 11 9.01 13.68 -2.80
N VAL A 12 7.82 13.92 -3.39
CA VAL A 12 6.59 13.20 -3.01
C VAL A 12 6.75 11.71 -3.29
N ARG A 13 7.26 11.35 -4.46
CA ARG A 13 7.54 9.95 -4.80
C ARG A 13 8.47 9.29 -3.76
N GLY A 14 9.56 9.95 -3.40
CA GLY A 14 10.47 9.45 -2.37
C GLY A 14 9.77 9.21 -1.02
N TRP A 15 8.88 10.10 -0.59
CA TRP A 15 8.10 9.88 0.63
C TRP A 15 7.15 8.70 0.54
N ILE A 16 6.48 8.51 -0.61
CA ILE A 16 5.61 7.34 -0.84
C ILE A 16 6.45 6.05 -0.80
N GLU A 17 7.59 6.02 -1.46
CA GLU A 17 8.51 4.87 -1.48
C GLU A 17 9.05 4.55 -0.08
N GLU A 18 9.36 5.57 0.74
CA GLU A 18 9.75 5.38 2.15
C GLU A 18 8.62 4.74 2.99
N VAL A 19 7.36 5.16 2.77
CA VAL A 19 6.20 4.58 3.46
C VAL A 19 5.99 3.12 3.04
N ILE A 20 6.08 2.82 1.74
CA ILE A 20 5.99 1.46 1.21
C ILE A 20 7.09 0.59 1.83
N ALA A 21 8.34 1.03 1.80
CA ALA A 21 9.46 0.30 2.38
C ALA A 21 9.34 0.10 3.90
N ALA A 22 8.70 1.04 4.60
CA ALA A 22 8.41 0.88 6.03
C ALA A 22 7.34 -0.19 6.28
N ALA A 23 6.27 -0.21 5.48
CA ALA A 23 5.24 -1.24 5.54
C ALA A 23 5.81 -2.63 5.25
N GLU A 24 6.65 -2.77 4.23
CA GLU A 24 7.33 -4.02 3.88
C GLU A 24 8.21 -4.56 5.02
N ARG A 25 8.94 -3.70 5.71
CA ARG A 25 9.72 -4.12 6.90
C ARG A 25 8.84 -4.62 8.04
N ILE A 26 7.65 -4.03 8.23
CA ILE A 26 6.69 -4.52 9.23
C ILE A 26 6.16 -5.89 8.83
N GLU A 27 5.75 -6.05 7.57
CA GLU A 27 5.29 -7.33 7.03
C GLU A 27 6.35 -8.42 7.18
N GLU A 28 7.61 -8.12 6.83
CA GLU A 28 8.73 -9.06 6.99
C GLU A 28 8.96 -9.46 8.45
N SER A 29 8.87 -8.49 9.38
CA SER A 29 9.01 -8.79 10.81
C SER A 29 7.87 -9.67 11.35
N MET A 30 6.69 -9.61 10.77
CA MET A 30 5.54 -10.43 11.14
C MET A 30 5.55 -11.82 10.48
N LEU A 31 6.27 -11.97 9.37
CA LEU A 31 6.29 -13.21 8.60
C LEU A 31 6.82 -14.39 9.43
N GLN A 32 7.91 -14.20 10.16
CA GLN A 32 8.46 -15.27 11.01
C GLN A 32 7.43 -15.74 12.05
N VAL A 33 6.74 -14.79 12.69
CA VAL A 33 5.67 -15.11 13.67
C VAL A 33 4.52 -15.88 13.00
N ALA A 34 4.13 -15.48 11.78
CA ALA A 34 3.08 -16.17 11.03
C ALA A 34 3.50 -17.59 10.63
N VAL A 35 4.74 -17.80 10.21
CA VAL A 35 5.30 -19.10 9.85
C VAL A 35 5.42 -20.01 11.08
N ASP A 36 5.89 -19.48 12.22
CA ASP A 36 5.99 -20.24 13.48
C ASP A 36 4.59 -20.64 13.98
N PHE A 37 3.62 -19.74 13.93
CA PHE A 37 2.21 -20.05 14.22
C PHE A 37 1.67 -21.12 13.26
N GLY A 38 1.93 -20.98 11.96
CA GLY A 38 1.55 -21.95 10.95
C GLY A 38 2.09 -23.36 11.22
N ALA A 39 3.21 -23.51 11.94
CA ALA A 39 3.74 -24.80 12.35
C ALA A 39 2.94 -25.46 13.50
N THR A 40 2.12 -24.69 14.23
CA THR A 40 1.36 -25.19 15.38
C THR A 40 -0.07 -25.61 15.05
N VAL A 41 -0.62 -25.16 13.92
CA VAL A 41 -1.99 -25.48 13.49
C VAL A 41 -2.05 -26.87 12.84
N SER A 42 -3.21 -27.52 12.88
CA SER A 42 -3.43 -28.82 12.20
C SER A 42 -3.46 -28.66 10.67
N ASP A 43 -3.31 -29.75 9.93
CA ASP A 43 -3.42 -29.74 8.47
C ASP A 43 -4.80 -29.25 8.01
N GLY A 44 -5.88 -29.70 8.68
CA GLY A 44 -7.24 -29.21 8.36
C GLY A 44 -7.43 -27.71 8.59
N GLN A 45 -6.79 -27.11 9.60
CA GLN A 45 -6.81 -25.66 9.81
C GLN A 45 -5.98 -24.92 8.74
N MET A 46 -4.91 -25.55 8.25
CA MET A 46 -4.13 -24.99 7.16
C MET A 46 -4.90 -25.03 5.84
N ASP A 47 -5.59 -26.15 5.56
CA ASP A 47 -6.46 -26.25 4.37
C ASP A 47 -7.57 -25.21 4.41
N GLU A 48 -8.24 -25.03 5.55
CA GLU A 48 -9.27 -23.99 5.75
C GLU A 48 -8.70 -22.59 5.54
N PHE A 49 -7.48 -22.32 6.00
CA PHE A 49 -6.80 -21.04 5.76
C PHE A 49 -6.58 -20.79 4.26
N ILE A 50 -6.11 -21.80 3.52
CA ILE A 50 -5.88 -21.71 2.07
C ILE A 50 -7.21 -21.50 1.34
N ASP A 51 -8.25 -22.23 1.69
CA ASP A 51 -9.59 -22.11 1.10
C ASP A 51 -10.16 -20.70 1.31
N ASN A 52 -10.02 -20.13 2.50
CA ASN A 52 -10.44 -18.78 2.83
C ASN A 52 -9.64 -17.72 2.00
N MET A 53 -8.35 -17.95 1.77
CA MET A 53 -7.54 -17.07 0.94
C MET A 53 -7.99 -17.08 -0.52
N TRP A 54 -8.36 -18.26 -1.06
CA TRP A 54 -8.92 -18.39 -2.41
C TRP A 54 -10.35 -17.83 -2.51
N GLU A 55 -11.17 -18.01 -1.49
CA GLU A 55 -12.50 -17.37 -1.44
C GLU A 55 -12.35 -15.85 -1.52
N LYS A 56 -11.42 -15.29 -0.74
CA LYS A 56 -11.13 -13.85 -0.77
C LYS A 56 -10.58 -13.38 -2.13
N GLN A 57 -9.83 -14.21 -2.84
CA GLN A 57 -9.40 -13.93 -4.21
C GLN A 57 -10.61 -13.78 -5.14
N ARG A 58 -11.56 -14.73 -5.08
CA ARG A 58 -12.78 -14.68 -5.89
C ARG A 58 -13.64 -13.47 -5.59
N GLU A 59 -13.80 -13.12 -4.30
CA GLU A 59 -14.52 -11.90 -3.90
C GLU A 59 -13.90 -10.63 -4.53
N TYR A 60 -12.56 -10.53 -4.50
CA TYR A 60 -11.87 -9.39 -5.11
C TYR A 60 -11.99 -9.38 -6.64
N GLU A 61 -11.99 -10.55 -7.29
CA GLU A 61 -12.21 -10.65 -8.72
C GLU A 61 -13.62 -10.17 -9.09
N ASP A 62 -14.63 -10.64 -8.36
CA ASP A 62 -16.02 -10.23 -8.56
C ASP A 62 -16.22 -8.72 -8.31
N GLU A 63 -15.62 -8.17 -7.26
CA GLU A 63 -15.72 -6.76 -6.91
C GLU A 63 -14.99 -5.87 -7.92
N PHE A 64 -13.72 -6.17 -8.21
CA PHE A 64 -12.87 -5.24 -8.94
C PHE A 64 -12.97 -5.36 -10.45
N LEU A 65 -13.17 -6.57 -10.98
CA LEU A 65 -13.30 -6.75 -12.44
C LEU A 65 -14.68 -6.34 -12.96
N SER A 66 -15.72 -6.34 -12.11
CA SER A 66 -17.06 -5.89 -12.48
C SER A 66 -17.17 -4.37 -12.61
N ARG A 67 -16.25 -3.61 -12.00
CA ARG A 67 -16.27 -2.14 -12.05
C ARG A 67 -16.05 -1.62 -13.46
N SER A 68 -16.86 -0.66 -13.87
CA SER A 68 -16.62 0.14 -15.07
C SER A 68 -15.35 1.00 -14.92
N ASP A 69 -14.80 1.50 -16.02
CA ASP A 69 -13.66 2.42 -15.98
C ASP A 69 -14.02 3.73 -15.27
N GLN A 70 -15.28 4.18 -15.33
CA GLN A 70 -15.74 5.37 -14.62
C GLN A 70 -15.75 5.12 -13.10
N GLU A 71 -16.28 4.00 -12.63
CA GLU A 71 -16.27 3.62 -11.21
C GLU A 71 -14.83 3.50 -10.70
N TYR A 72 -13.93 2.87 -11.46
CA TYR A 72 -12.51 2.83 -11.12
C TYR A 72 -11.90 4.22 -10.92
N VAL A 73 -12.20 5.17 -11.81
CA VAL A 73 -11.73 6.55 -11.70
C VAL A 73 -12.31 7.25 -10.48
N ASP A 74 -13.62 7.09 -10.24
CA ASP A 74 -14.30 7.75 -9.13
C ASP A 74 -13.81 7.21 -7.78
N ASP A 75 -13.67 5.90 -7.61
CA ASP A 75 -13.12 5.28 -6.40
C ASP A 75 -11.68 5.75 -6.11
N ASN A 76 -10.83 5.84 -7.15
CA ASN A 76 -9.47 6.36 -6.99
C ASN A 76 -9.46 7.86 -6.65
N ALA A 77 -10.32 8.66 -7.27
CA ALA A 77 -10.44 10.09 -6.97
C ALA A 77 -10.89 10.34 -5.52
N ASP A 78 -11.84 9.53 -5.03
CA ASP A 78 -12.31 9.59 -3.65
C ASP A 78 -11.22 9.16 -2.67
N SER A 79 -10.51 8.07 -2.94
CA SER A 79 -9.39 7.59 -2.13
C SER A 79 -8.26 8.62 -2.05
N LEU A 80 -7.87 9.21 -3.18
CA LEU A 80 -6.85 10.26 -3.22
C LEU A 80 -7.30 11.52 -2.46
N SER A 81 -8.60 11.87 -2.55
CA SER A 81 -9.16 13.03 -1.85
C SER A 81 -9.24 12.78 -0.34
N GLU A 82 -9.64 11.58 0.09
CA GLU A 82 -9.65 11.20 1.50
C GLU A 82 -8.25 11.25 2.10
N PHE A 83 -7.26 10.65 1.42
CA PHE A 83 -5.87 10.68 1.87
C PHE A 83 -5.34 12.11 1.96
N SER A 84 -5.55 12.93 0.92
CA SER A 84 -5.12 14.31 0.89
C SER A 84 -5.77 15.14 2.00
N SER A 85 -7.05 14.88 2.31
CA SER A 85 -7.77 15.60 3.38
C SER A 85 -7.21 15.31 4.77
N LYS A 86 -6.67 14.10 5.01
CA LYS A 86 -5.99 13.77 6.27
C LYS A 86 -4.77 14.63 6.50
N VAL A 87 -4.09 15.02 5.43
CA VAL A 87 -2.87 15.85 5.48
C VAL A 87 -3.21 17.35 5.41
N ALA A 88 -3.97 17.75 4.39
CA ALA A 88 -4.25 19.15 4.09
C ALA A 88 -5.51 19.71 4.80
N GLY A 89 -6.33 18.85 5.42
CA GLY A 89 -7.64 19.25 5.92
C GLY A 89 -8.65 19.39 4.80
N LYS A 90 -9.52 20.41 4.89
CA LYS A 90 -10.58 20.62 3.88
C LYS A 90 -9.97 21.03 2.54
N LEU A 91 -10.14 20.18 1.52
CA LEU A 91 -9.69 20.46 0.15
C LEU A 91 -10.56 21.52 -0.53
N THR A 92 -9.94 22.37 -1.36
CA THR A 92 -10.64 23.29 -2.25
C THR A 92 -11.26 22.56 -3.44
N PRO A 93 -12.21 23.17 -4.19
CA PRO A 93 -12.72 22.58 -5.43
C PRO A 93 -11.61 22.29 -6.45
N GLU A 94 -10.65 23.20 -6.59
CA GLU A 94 -9.50 23.06 -7.50
C GLU A 94 -8.63 21.87 -7.12
N GLN A 95 -8.31 21.71 -5.84
CA GLN A 95 -7.54 20.54 -5.35
C GLN A 95 -8.26 19.22 -5.61
N ARG A 96 -9.59 19.18 -5.43
CA ARG A 96 -10.37 17.98 -5.77
C ARG A 96 -10.35 17.69 -7.26
N GLU A 97 -10.42 18.72 -8.11
CA GLU A 97 -10.34 18.52 -9.56
C GLU A 97 -8.94 18.03 -9.97
N THR A 98 -7.87 18.56 -9.39
CA THR A 98 -6.51 18.01 -9.57
C THR A 98 -6.45 16.52 -9.25
N LEU A 99 -7.03 16.09 -8.12
CA LEU A 99 -7.03 14.66 -7.73
C LEU A 99 -7.90 13.81 -8.66
N ARG A 100 -9.02 14.36 -9.15
CA ARG A 100 -9.85 13.66 -10.15
C ARG A 100 -9.11 13.50 -11.48
N GLN A 101 -8.38 14.52 -11.94
CA GLN A 101 -7.52 14.42 -13.13
C GLN A 101 -6.39 13.44 -12.93
N THR A 102 -5.80 13.41 -11.72
CA THR A 102 -4.81 12.40 -11.34
C THR A 102 -5.39 10.99 -11.49
N ALA A 103 -6.57 10.73 -10.93
CA ALA A 103 -7.24 9.43 -11.06
C ALA A 103 -7.53 9.04 -12.51
N ARG A 104 -7.99 9.98 -13.35
CA ARG A 104 -8.21 9.75 -14.79
C ARG A 104 -6.93 9.42 -15.56
N SER A 105 -5.79 9.91 -15.08
CA SER A 105 -4.49 9.67 -15.71
C SER A 105 -3.83 8.37 -15.23
N MET A 106 -4.37 7.72 -14.21
CA MET A 106 -3.89 6.41 -13.75
C MET A 106 -4.27 5.32 -14.76
N ARG A 107 -3.41 4.33 -14.89
CA ARG A 107 -3.71 3.10 -15.60
C ARG A 107 -4.47 2.17 -14.67
N ARG A 108 -5.50 1.49 -15.19
CA ARG A 108 -6.25 0.49 -14.43
C ARG A 108 -5.33 -0.61 -13.95
N PHE A 109 -5.39 -0.91 -12.65
CA PHE A 109 -4.43 -1.78 -11.97
C PHE A 109 -5.06 -3.11 -11.53
N ASP A 110 -6.39 -3.22 -11.54
CA ASP A 110 -7.14 -4.35 -10.99
C ASP A 110 -6.66 -5.70 -11.52
N THR A 111 -6.65 -5.87 -12.84
CA THR A 111 -6.25 -7.14 -13.48
C THR A 111 -4.80 -7.50 -13.16
N ALA A 112 -3.89 -6.54 -13.25
CA ALA A 112 -2.48 -6.80 -12.97
C ALA A 112 -2.25 -7.18 -11.50
N TRP A 113 -2.95 -6.52 -10.58
CA TRP A 113 -2.88 -6.81 -9.14
C TRP A 113 -3.48 -8.18 -8.81
N LEU A 114 -4.65 -8.52 -9.38
CA LEU A 114 -5.31 -9.82 -9.17
C LEU A 114 -4.46 -10.97 -9.70
N ASN A 115 -3.85 -10.81 -10.88
CA ASN A 115 -2.94 -11.80 -11.44
C ASN A 115 -1.71 -12.04 -10.55
N GLU A 116 -1.09 -10.96 -10.02
CA GLU A 116 0.04 -11.10 -9.09
C GLU A 116 -0.37 -11.79 -7.79
N ARG A 117 -1.57 -11.47 -7.28
CA ARG A 117 -2.11 -12.10 -6.10
C ARG A 117 -2.39 -13.59 -6.32
N ASP A 118 -2.94 -13.97 -7.48
CA ASP A 118 -3.18 -15.36 -7.87
C ASP A 118 -1.86 -16.16 -7.92
N LEU A 119 -0.84 -15.63 -8.60
CA LEU A 119 0.49 -16.25 -8.66
C LEU A 119 1.10 -16.43 -7.26
N TRP A 120 0.94 -15.44 -6.40
CA TRP A 120 1.40 -15.52 -5.02
C TRP A 120 0.63 -16.59 -4.24
N LEU A 121 -0.71 -16.66 -4.35
CA LEU A 121 -1.54 -17.67 -3.68
C LEU A 121 -1.18 -19.08 -4.13
N GLN A 122 -1.00 -19.32 -5.44
CA GLN A 122 -0.54 -20.62 -5.95
C GLN A 122 0.83 -21.01 -5.37
N SER A 123 1.73 -20.05 -5.20
CA SER A 123 3.04 -20.31 -4.59
C SER A 123 2.90 -20.64 -3.09
N LEU A 124 2.09 -19.87 -2.37
CA LEU A 124 1.82 -20.07 -0.94
C LEU A 124 1.19 -21.43 -0.68
N GLU A 125 0.15 -21.80 -1.41
CA GLU A 125 -0.53 -23.11 -1.32
C GLU A 125 0.44 -24.26 -1.50
N ARG A 126 1.34 -24.22 -2.49
CA ARG A 126 2.37 -25.25 -2.70
C ARG A 126 3.33 -25.38 -1.51
N HIS A 127 3.71 -24.28 -0.89
CA HIS A 127 4.61 -24.29 0.26
C HIS A 127 3.89 -24.78 1.54
N LEU A 128 2.63 -24.40 1.72
CA LEU A 128 1.81 -24.77 2.88
C LEU A 128 1.35 -26.24 2.86
N GLN A 129 1.68 -27.05 1.83
CA GLN A 129 1.61 -28.51 1.88
C GLN A 129 2.58 -29.13 2.90
N ARG A 130 3.37 -28.33 3.61
CA ARG A 130 4.25 -28.68 4.72
C ARG A 130 5.26 -29.80 4.43
N LYS A 131 5.76 -29.88 3.19
CA LYS A 131 6.92 -30.72 2.89
C LYS A 131 8.14 -30.25 3.69
N PRO A 132 9.13 -31.12 3.96
CA PRO A 132 10.34 -30.71 4.68
C PRO A 132 10.94 -29.41 4.10
N GLY A 133 11.18 -28.42 4.97
CA GLY A 133 11.71 -27.11 4.58
C GLY A 133 10.65 -26.08 4.14
N TRP A 134 9.36 -26.33 4.32
CA TRP A 134 8.28 -25.43 3.90
C TRP A 134 8.38 -24.03 4.52
N GLN A 135 8.79 -23.93 5.81
CA GLN A 135 8.95 -22.62 6.46
C GLN A 135 9.98 -21.74 5.71
N GLN A 136 11.13 -22.33 5.39
CA GLN A 136 12.17 -21.67 4.61
C GLN A 136 11.64 -21.28 3.24
N ALA A 137 10.91 -22.14 2.55
CA ALA A 137 10.34 -21.89 1.24
C ALA A 137 9.32 -20.74 1.26
N VAL A 138 8.47 -20.63 2.30
CA VAL A 138 7.56 -19.49 2.49
C VAL A 138 8.35 -18.19 2.67
N MET A 139 9.38 -18.20 3.54
CA MET A 139 10.23 -17.03 3.78
C MET A 139 10.94 -16.56 2.50
N GLU A 140 11.52 -17.48 1.75
CA GLU A 140 12.22 -17.18 0.49
C GLU A 140 11.26 -16.65 -0.57
N SER A 141 10.09 -17.25 -0.75
CA SER A 141 9.09 -16.80 -1.72
C SER A 141 8.56 -15.40 -1.38
N TRP A 142 8.38 -15.11 -0.11
CA TRP A 142 7.99 -13.77 0.34
C TRP A 142 9.05 -12.72 0.03
N THR A 143 10.31 -13.00 0.35
CA THR A 143 11.43 -12.09 0.08
C THR A 143 11.62 -11.87 -1.44
N ALA A 144 11.42 -12.93 -2.25
CA ALA A 144 11.56 -12.85 -3.69
C ALA A 144 10.37 -12.17 -4.40
N ARG A 145 9.22 -11.98 -3.74
CA ARG A 145 7.96 -11.55 -4.38
C ARG A 145 8.08 -10.27 -5.21
N GLN A 146 8.91 -9.30 -4.79
CA GLN A 146 9.09 -8.05 -5.55
C GLN A 146 9.88 -8.27 -6.83
N ALA A 147 10.90 -9.11 -6.79
CA ALA A 147 11.73 -9.43 -7.94
C ALA A 147 10.98 -10.27 -8.97
N THR A 148 9.99 -11.05 -8.52
CA THR A 148 9.20 -11.95 -9.38
C THR A 148 7.96 -11.30 -9.98
N ARG A 149 7.61 -10.07 -9.60
CA ARG A 149 6.48 -9.32 -10.18
C ARG A 149 6.57 -9.24 -11.69
N THR A 150 5.44 -9.41 -12.37
CA THR A 150 5.37 -9.33 -13.84
C THR A 150 5.81 -7.96 -14.35
N VAL A 151 6.25 -7.91 -15.60
CA VAL A 151 6.64 -6.66 -16.26
C VAL A 151 5.43 -5.72 -16.35
N GLU A 152 4.24 -6.26 -16.61
CA GLU A 152 3.00 -5.50 -16.68
C GLU A 152 2.68 -4.83 -15.34
N TYR A 153 2.65 -5.59 -14.25
CA TYR A 153 2.43 -5.08 -12.90
C TYR A 153 3.37 -3.92 -12.57
N ARG A 154 4.69 -4.14 -12.76
CA ARG A 154 5.70 -3.11 -12.49
C ARG A 154 5.50 -1.86 -13.32
N SER A 155 5.19 -2.02 -14.61
CA SER A 155 4.97 -0.88 -15.52
C SER A 155 3.76 -0.03 -15.11
N ILE A 156 2.64 -0.67 -14.73
CA ILE A 156 1.44 0.04 -14.28
C ILE A 156 1.69 0.71 -12.93
N LEU A 157 2.28 -0.03 -11.99
CA LEU A 157 2.61 0.51 -10.65
C LEU A 157 3.52 1.74 -10.75
N ASP A 158 4.59 1.68 -11.55
CA ASP A 158 5.53 2.78 -11.74
C ASP A 158 4.85 4.02 -12.34
N HIS A 159 4.03 3.81 -13.39
CA HIS A 159 3.24 4.87 -13.99
C HIS A 159 2.28 5.52 -12.96
N ASN A 160 1.54 4.70 -12.20
CA ASN A 160 0.57 5.20 -11.24
C ASN A 160 1.24 5.94 -10.08
N LEU A 161 2.37 5.43 -9.56
CA LEU A 161 3.16 6.13 -8.55
C LEU A 161 3.66 7.49 -9.05
N ALA A 162 4.12 7.57 -10.30
CA ALA A 162 4.54 8.85 -10.89
C ALA A 162 3.35 9.82 -11.01
N THR A 163 2.21 9.34 -11.49
CA THR A 163 0.98 10.14 -11.66
C THR A 163 0.46 10.66 -10.31
N ILE A 164 0.35 9.78 -9.31
CA ILE A 164 -0.09 10.14 -7.95
C ILE A 164 0.88 11.15 -7.32
N SER A 165 2.18 10.93 -7.48
CA SER A 165 3.20 11.84 -6.94
C SER A 165 3.13 13.25 -7.54
N ALA A 166 2.79 13.35 -8.82
CA ALA A 166 2.58 14.63 -9.47
C ALA A 166 1.34 15.36 -8.92
N GLY A 167 0.20 14.64 -8.84
CA GLY A 167 -1.04 15.19 -8.29
C GLY A 167 -0.90 15.65 -6.83
N PHE A 168 -0.25 14.84 -5.99
CA PHE A 168 0.00 15.24 -4.61
C PHE A 168 0.96 16.44 -4.49
N ALA A 169 1.99 16.53 -5.34
CA ALA A 169 2.87 17.68 -5.35
C ALA A 169 2.09 18.97 -5.69
N GLU A 170 1.17 18.90 -6.65
CA GLU A 170 0.31 20.03 -7.03
C GLU A 170 -0.62 20.44 -5.87
N VAL A 171 -1.28 19.47 -5.22
CA VAL A 171 -2.14 19.76 -4.05
C VAL A 171 -1.34 20.38 -2.92
N LEU A 172 -0.15 19.86 -2.60
CA LEU A 172 0.71 20.39 -1.53
C LEU A 172 1.20 21.82 -1.82
N ASN A 173 1.54 22.10 -3.07
CA ASN A 173 1.98 23.43 -3.48
C ASN A 173 0.83 24.45 -3.54
N GLY A 174 -0.42 23.98 -3.73
CA GLY A 174 -1.62 24.81 -3.70
C GLY A 174 -2.26 24.98 -2.31
N MET A 175 -1.61 24.53 -1.23
CA MET A 175 -2.14 24.68 0.14
C MET A 175 -2.11 26.15 0.60
N ASP A 176 -3.24 26.62 1.13
CA ASP A 176 -3.32 27.90 1.83
C ASP A 176 -2.69 27.81 3.24
N GLU A 177 -2.59 28.96 3.93
CA GLU A 177 -1.97 29.03 5.27
C GLU A 177 -2.70 28.15 6.30
N LYS A 178 -4.04 27.99 6.20
CA LYS A 178 -4.82 27.16 7.12
C LYS A 178 -4.53 25.67 6.90
N GLN A 179 -4.44 25.28 5.64
CA GLN A 179 -4.08 23.91 5.24
C GLN A 179 -2.65 23.57 5.65
N GLN A 180 -1.70 24.48 5.43
CA GLN A 180 -0.32 24.31 5.88
C GLN A 180 -0.24 24.15 7.40
N ALA A 181 -0.94 25.02 8.16
CA ALA A 181 -1.00 24.91 9.61
C ALA A 181 -1.65 23.59 10.08
N HIS A 182 -2.66 23.09 9.34
CA HIS A 182 -3.24 21.77 9.60
C HIS A 182 -2.21 20.66 9.38
N ALA A 183 -1.55 20.63 8.22
CA ALA A 183 -0.53 19.64 7.87
C ALA A 183 0.60 19.57 8.93
N PHE A 184 1.10 20.71 9.39
CA PHE A 184 2.11 20.75 10.45
C PHE A 184 1.62 20.12 11.76
N ARG A 185 0.39 20.40 12.15
CA ARG A 185 -0.17 19.80 13.38
C ARG A 185 -0.29 18.28 13.26
N GLU A 186 -0.75 17.77 12.12
CA GLU A 186 -0.90 16.33 11.91
C GLU A 186 0.47 15.61 11.87
N ILE A 187 1.46 16.20 11.19
CA ILE A 187 2.84 15.67 11.20
C ILE A 187 3.42 15.67 12.62
N ALA A 188 3.20 16.74 13.38
CA ALA A 188 3.68 16.81 14.78
C ALA A 188 3.03 15.74 15.68
N LYS A 189 1.71 15.51 15.51
CA LYS A 189 0.99 14.42 16.21
C LYS A 189 1.55 13.05 15.84
N LEU A 190 1.80 12.78 14.55
CA LEU A 190 2.37 11.52 14.09
C LEU A 190 3.77 11.30 14.67
N ARG A 191 4.63 12.31 14.61
CA ARG A 191 5.97 12.25 15.22
C ARG A 191 5.92 11.94 16.71
N SER A 192 5.00 12.58 17.46
CA SER A 192 4.81 12.31 18.88
C SER A 192 4.37 10.88 19.15
N LYS A 193 3.43 10.34 18.36
CA LYS A 193 2.99 8.93 18.46
C LYS A 193 4.14 7.96 18.21
N LEU A 194 4.90 8.18 17.14
CA LEU A 194 6.06 7.33 16.79
C LEU A 194 7.16 7.37 17.87
N ALA A 195 7.42 8.56 18.45
CA ALA A 195 8.37 8.68 19.54
C ALA A 195 7.94 7.90 20.79
N LYS A 196 6.64 7.93 21.14
CA LYS A 196 6.10 7.13 22.26
C LYS A 196 6.24 5.63 22.01
N LEU A 197 5.91 5.14 20.81
CA LEU A 197 6.04 3.72 20.46
C LEU A 197 7.49 3.26 20.55
N ARG A 198 8.44 4.06 20.06
CA ARG A 198 9.87 3.76 20.15
C ARG A 198 10.33 3.62 21.60
N ASN A 199 9.85 4.51 22.48
CA ASN A 199 10.25 4.49 23.89
C ASN A 199 9.58 3.32 24.67
N GLN A 200 8.44 2.82 24.22
CA GLN A 200 7.77 1.65 24.82
C GLN A 200 8.41 0.32 24.39
N GLY A 201 9.07 0.30 23.21
CA GLY A 201 9.75 -0.89 22.68
C GLY A 201 11.18 -1.09 23.18
N THR A 202 11.71 -0.21 24.03
CA THR A 202 13.03 -0.39 24.63
C THR A 202 12.83 -0.99 26.02
N PRO A 203 13.12 -2.29 26.23
CA PRO A 203 13.10 -2.84 27.59
C PRO A 203 14.14 -2.10 28.42
N ASP A 204 13.76 -1.68 29.62
CA ASP A 204 14.70 -1.18 30.64
C ASP A 204 15.80 -2.24 30.81
N ARG A 205 17.06 -1.84 30.52
CA ARG A 205 18.25 -2.64 30.79
C ARG A 205 18.69 -2.44 32.21
#